data_7150037a67b6207af66e6e4d1e790996
#
_entry.id   7150037a67b6207af66e6e4d1e790996
#
_cell.length_a   1.000
_cell.length_b   1.000
_cell.length_c   1.000
_cell.angle_alpha   90.00
_cell.angle_beta   90.00
_cell.angle_gamma   90.00
#
_symmetry.space_group_name_H-M   'P 1'
#
loop_
_entity.id
_entity.type
_entity.pdbx_description
1 polymer ?
#
loop_
_entity_poly.entity_id
_entity_poly.type
_entity_poly.pdbx_seq_one_letter_code
_entity_poly.pdbx_strand_id
1 'polypeptide(L)'
;MTPVFKTLFRVNLFFLAVSGVGHMPIFKRYYIADIPGLGWLAEFQITLAIHYVTAALFLAMVAWVTTTWALEKKGQVFTATARIKIGLTIAIIASGAILVVKNLKGVTLPAAAITALDLVHLFGAFALGVTALIAGIRIVTKT
;
A
#
# COMPACT_ATOMS: atom_id res chain seq x y z
N MET A 1 19.99 5.10 0.53
CA MET A 1 19.03 4.55 1.54
C MET A 1 19.76 3.57 2.44
N THR A 2 19.70 3.77 3.75
CA THR A 2 20.33 2.89 4.75
C THR A 2 19.66 1.51 4.79
N PRO A 3 20.35 0.44 5.22
CA PRO A 3 19.73 -0.89 5.36
C PRO A 3 18.55 -0.88 6.34
N VAL A 4 18.64 -0.10 7.42
CA VAL A 4 17.55 0.07 8.39
C VAL A 4 16.30 0.63 7.73
N PHE A 5 16.42 1.68 6.91
CA PHE A 5 15.27 2.25 6.20
C PHE A 5 14.60 1.22 5.27
N LYS A 6 15.40 0.43 4.55
CA LYS A 6 14.86 -0.63 3.66
C LYS A 6 14.07 -1.67 4.44
N THR A 7 14.56 -2.06 5.62
CA THR A 7 13.87 -3.03 6.49
C THR A 7 12.58 -2.46 7.03
N LEU A 8 12.60 -1.24 7.58
CA LEU A 8 11.40 -0.56 8.06
C LEU A 8 10.35 -0.38 6.95
N PHE A 9 10.79 0.00 5.74
CA PHE A 9 9.89 0.12 4.59
C PHE A 9 9.22 -1.22 4.23
N ARG A 10 9.97 -2.33 4.25
CA ARG A 10 9.41 -3.67 3.96
C ARG A 10 8.43 -4.13 5.04
N VAL A 11 8.77 -3.92 6.31
CA VAL A 11 7.89 -4.26 7.45
C VAL A 11 6.60 -3.44 7.38
N ASN A 12 6.72 -2.14 7.11
CA ASN A 12 5.55 -1.27 6.95
C ASN A 12 4.66 -1.71 5.78
N LEU A 13 5.25 -2.03 4.63
CA LEU A 13 4.49 -2.55 3.48
C LEU A 13 3.80 -3.87 3.78
N PHE A 14 4.43 -4.76 4.55
CA PHE A 14 3.82 -6.02 4.97
C PHE A 14 2.55 -5.76 5.79
N PHE A 15 2.64 -4.93 6.83
CA PHE A 15 1.46 -4.62 7.66
C PHE A 15 0.39 -3.84 6.89
N LEU A 16 0.79 -2.93 5.98
CA LEU A 16 -0.12 -2.20 5.11
C LEU A 16 -0.90 -3.15 4.19
N ALA A 17 -0.22 -4.14 3.59
CA ALA A 17 -0.85 -5.13 2.73
C ALA A 17 -1.77 -6.07 3.51
N VAL A 18 -1.31 -6.62 4.64
CA VAL A 18 -2.09 -7.55 5.48
C VAL A 18 -3.33 -6.86 6.03
N SER A 19 -3.20 -5.64 6.56
CA SER A 19 -4.35 -4.88 7.06
C SER A 19 -5.33 -4.48 5.97
N GLY A 20 -4.85 -4.14 4.77
CA GLY A 20 -5.70 -3.84 3.61
C GLY A 20 -6.51 -5.06 3.16
N VAL A 21 -5.88 -6.23 3.07
CA VAL A 21 -6.57 -7.50 2.78
C VAL A 21 -7.50 -7.90 3.94
N GLY A 22 -7.19 -7.52 5.17
CA GLY A 22 -8.02 -7.73 6.35
C GLY A 22 -9.40 -7.07 6.29
N HIS A 23 -9.56 -6.00 5.49
CA HIS A 23 -10.86 -5.39 5.23
C HIS A 23 -11.78 -6.27 4.36
N MET A 24 -11.24 -7.26 3.68
CA MET A 24 -12.04 -8.26 2.97
C MET A 24 -12.48 -9.35 3.95
N PRO A 25 -13.67 -9.93 3.80
CA PRO A 25 -14.16 -10.98 4.69
C PRO A 25 -13.44 -12.33 4.51
N ILE A 26 -12.26 -12.33 3.89
CA ILE A 26 -11.49 -13.54 3.53
C ILE A 26 -11.03 -14.28 4.79
N PHE A 27 -10.47 -13.57 5.76
CA PHE A 27 -9.89 -14.19 6.95
C PHE A 27 -10.95 -14.87 7.83
N LYS A 28 -12.15 -14.28 7.92
CA LYS A 28 -13.28 -14.90 8.63
C LYS A 28 -13.90 -16.03 7.82
N ARG A 29 -14.09 -15.83 6.51
CA ARG A 29 -14.76 -16.80 5.63
C ARG A 29 -13.99 -18.12 5.51
N TYR A 30 -12.65 -18.08 5.54
CA TYR A 30 -11.79 -19.25 5.41
C TYR A 30 -11.17 -19.71 6.73
N TYR A 31 -11.75 -19.30 7.88
CA TYR A 31 -11.34 -19.72 9.22
C TYR A 31 -9.88 -19.40 9.58
N ILE A 32 -9.23 -18.51 8.85
CA ILE A 32 -7.84 -18.09 9.14
C ILE A 32 -7.78 -17.34 10.47
N ALA A 33 -8.82 -16.57 10.77
CA ALA A 33 -8.91 -15.83 12.03
C ALA A 33 -9.15 -16.72 13.26
N ASP A 34 -9.53 -18.00 13.07
CA ASP A 34 -9.71 -18.96 14.16
C ASP A 34 -8.38 -19.55 14.63
N ILE A 35 -7.29 -19.34 13.85
CA ILE A 35 -5.95 -19.74 14.26
C ILE A 35 -5.51 -18.88 15.45
N PRO A 36 -5.03 -19.48 16.55
CA PRO A 36 -4.55 -18.74 17.72
C PRO A 36 -3.54 -17.64 17.34
N GLY A 37 -3.81 -16.39 17.76
CA GLY A 37 -2.99 -15.22 17.46
C GLY A 37 -3.36 -14.48 16.16
N LEU A 38 -4.26 -15.00 15.31
CA LEU A 38 -4.68 -14.35 14.06
C LEU A 38 -6.10 -13.77 14.10
N GLY A 39 -6.80 -13.87 15.23
CA GLY A 39 -8.18 -13.37 15.38
C GLY A 39 -8.35 -11.89 15.06
N TRP A 40 -7.33 -11.07 15.30
CA TRP A 40 -7.33 -9.64 14.98
C TRP A 40 -7.52 -9.33 13.49
N LEU A 41 -7.20 -10.28 12.59
CA LEU A 41 -7.39 -10.14 11.14
C LEU A 41 -8.88 -10.08 10.73
N ALA A 42 -9.77 -10.60 11.58
CA ALA A 42 -11.22 -10.53 11.36
C ALA A 42 -11.86 -9.30 12.02
N GLU A 43 -11.10 -8.57 12.85
CA GLU A 43 -11.58 -7.39 13.56
C GLU A 43 -11.39 -6.12 12.71
N PHE A 44 -12.49 -5.67 12.08
CA PHE A 44 -12.46 -4.51 11.16
C PHE A 44 -11.82 -3.27 11.76
N GLN A 45 -12.13 -2.93 13.02
CA GLN A 45 -11.60 -1.72 13.66
C GLN A 45 -10.09 -1.81 13.87
N ILE A 46 -9.57 -2.98 14.22
CA ILE A 46 -8.15 -3.21 14.44
C ILE A 46 -7.40 -3.14 13.11
N THR A 47 -7.88 -3.84 12.08
CA THR A 47 -7.27 -3.82 10.75
C THR A 47 -7.32 -2.43 10.12
N LEU A 48 -8.40 -1.66 10.32
CA LEU A 48 -8.54 -0.29 9.86
C LEU A 48 -7.52 0.64 10.55
N ALA A 49 -7.39 0.55 11.87
CA ALA A 49 -6.42 1.35 12.62
C ALA A 49 -4.98 1.05 12.18
N ILE A 50 -4.62 -0.23 12.04
CA ILE A 50 -3.30 -0.64 11.55
C ILE A 50 -3.08 -0.11 10.12
N HIS A 51 -4.09 -0.21 9.25
CA HIS A 51 -4.00 0.28 7.88
C HIS A 51 -3.74 1.80 7.83
N TYR A 52 -4.45 2.59 8.62
CA TYR A 52 -4.26 4.04 8.66
C TYR A 52 -2.88 4.44 9.20
N VAL A 53 -2.42 3.82 10.28
CA VAL A 53 -1.09 4.10 10.84
C VAL A 53 0.01 3.74 9.84
N THR A 54 -0.06 2.55 9.26
CA THR A 54 0.93 2.10 8.28
C THR A 54 0.87 2.89 6.98
N ALA A 55 -0.32 3.36 6.55
CA ALA A 55 -0.48 4.24 5.40
C ALA A 55 0.16 5.61 5.66
N ALA A 56 -0.02 6.21 6.86
CA ALA A 56 0.62 7.46 7.23
C ALA A 56 2.16 7.33 7.23
N LEU A 57 2.68 6.23 7.78
CA LEU A 57 4.12 5.94 7.75
C LEU A 57 4.61 5.74 6.31
N PHE A 58 3.85 5.04 5.47
CA PHE A 58 4.16 4.86 4.06
C PHE A 58 4.24 6.21 3.31
N LEU A 59 3.27 7.10 3.52
CA LEU A 59 3.28 8.45 2.94
C LEU A 59 4.50 9.24 3.38
N ALA A 60 4.87 9.21 4.66
CA ALA A 60 6.06 9.86 5.17
C ALA A 60 7.34 9.30 4.53
N MET A 61 7.43 7.98 4.39
CA MET A 61 8.57 7.33 3.73
C MET A 61 8.66 7.68 2.23
N VAL A 62 7.53 7.70 1.53
CA VAL A 62 7.46 8.10 0.11
C VAL A 62 7.85 9.57 -0.04
N ALA A 63 7.34 10.46 0.82
CA ALA A 63 7.71 11.87 0.82
C ALA A 63 9.23 12.05 1.05
N TRP A 64 9.80 11.33 2.00
CA TRP A 64 11.24 11.34 2.26
C TRP A 64 12.04 10.92 1.02
N VAL A 65 11.68 9.79 0.41
CA VAL A 65 12.37 9.24 -0.77
C VAL A 65 12.26 10.19 -1.96
N THR A 66 11.08 10.74 -2.21
CA THR A 66 10.86 11.68 -3.35
C THR A 66 11.61 12.99 -3.15
N THR A 67 11.62 13.54 -1.93
CA THR A 67 12.36 14.75 -1.60
C THR A 67 13.88 14.54 -1.75
N THR A 68 14.41 13.45 -1.19
CA THR A 68 15.82 13.11 -1.31
C THR A 68 16.21 12.92 -2.78
N TRP A 69 15.39 12.21 -3.54
CA TRP A 69 15.63 12.03 -4.97
C TRP A 69 15.61 13.37 -5.73
N ALA A 70 14.66 14.23 -5.46
CA ALA A 70 14.53 15.54 -6.13
C ALA A 70 15.73 16.46 -5.84
N LEU A 71 16.32 16.37 -4.65
CA LEU A 71 17.47 17.18 -4.25
C LEU A 71 18.80 16.62 -4.79
N GLU A 72 18.97 15.30 -4.77
CA GLU A 72 20.25 14.66 -5.04
C GLU A 72 20.43 14.22 -6.51
N LYS A 73 19.34 13.89 -7.21
CA LYS A 73 19.39 13.20 -8.51
C LYS A 73 18.73 13.97 -9.66
N LYS A 74 18.92 15.28 -9.71
CA LYS A 74 18.42 16.11 -10.80
C LYS A 74 18.94 15.59 -12.17
N GLY A 75 18.00 15.38 -13.11
CA GLY A 75 18.32 14.98 -14.48
C GLY A 75 18.42 13.48 -14.76
N GLN A 76 18.22 12.60 -13.76
CA GLN A 76 18.17 11.16 -14.03
C GLN A 76 16.82 10.75 -14.66
N VAL A 77 16.90 9.98 -15.75
CA VAL A 77 15.71 9.46 -16.44
C VAL A 77 15.25 8.17 -15.75
N PHE A 78 13.95 8.10 -15.44
CA PHE A 78 13.36 6.89 -14.87
C PHE A 78 13.25 5.77 -15.90
N THR A 79 13.61 4.55 -15.51
CA THR A 79 13.34 3.34 -16.29
C THR A 79 11.82 3.14 -16.46
N ALA A 80 11.40 2.38 -17.47
CA ALA A 80 9.98 2.05 -17.68
C ALA A 80 9.34 1.42 -16.42
N THR A 81 10.05 0.49 -15.78
CA THR A 81 9.59 -0.16 -14.54
C THR A 81 9.45 0.84 -13.39
N ALA A 82 10.36 1.81 -13.27
CA ALA A 82 10.26 2.85 -12.25
C ALA A 82 9.04 3.75 -12.50
N ARG A 83 8.78 4.14 -13.74
CA ARG A 83 7.59 4.94 -14.13
C ARG A 83 6.29 4.22 -13.78
N ILE A 84 6.19 2.91 -14.07
CA ILE A 84 5.03 2.08 -13.71
C ILE A 84 4.82 2.08 -12.19
N LYS A 85 5.87 1.82 -11.41
CA LYS A 85 5.77 1.83 -9.94
C LYS A 85 5.36 3.18 -9.38
N ILE A 86 5.89 4.28 -9.92
CA ILE A 86 5.50 5.63 -9.52
C ILE A 86 4.02 5.88 -9.83
N GLY A 87 3.56 5.54 -11.04
CA GLY A 87 2.16 5.69 -11.44
C GLY A 87 1.20 4.88 -10.54
N LEU A 88 1.53 3.62 -10.26
CA LEU A 88 0.77 2.77 -9.34
C LEU A 88 0.75 3.36 -7.92
N THR A 89 1.89 3.83 -7.42
CA THR A 89 1.97 4.46 -6.09
C THR A 89 1.10 5.71 -6.00
N ILE A 90 1.13 6.57 -7.02
CA ILE A 90 0.27 7.77 -7.08
C ILE A 90 -1.22 7.37 -7.11
N ALA A 91 -1.59 6.39 -7.92
CA ALA A 91 -2.97 5.92 -8.01
C ALA A 91 -3.48 5.36 -6.68
N ILE A 92 -2.66 4.56 -5.98
CA ILE A 92 -3.00 4.00 -4.65
C ILE A 92 -3.14 5.12 -3.61
N ILE A 93 -2.21 6.08 -3.58
CA ILE A 93 -2.27 7.19 -2.64
C ILE A 93 -3.51 8.06 -2.90
N ALA A 94 -3.78 8.41 -4.15
CA ALA A 94 -4.92 9.24 -4.52
C ALA A 94 -6.26 8.54 -4.19
N SER A 95 -6.42 7.28 -4.60
CA SER A 95 -7.64 6.51 -4.30
C SER A 95 -7.82 6.31 -2.79
N GLY A 96 -6.76 5.97 -2.06
CA GLY A 96 -6.80 5.83 -0.60
C GLY A 96 -7.16 7.13 0.11
N ALA A 97 -6.60 8.26 -0.30
CA ALA A 97 -6.95 9.56 0.25
C ALA A 97 -8.44 9.91 0.04
N ILE A 98 -8.98 9.67 -1.15
CA ILE A 98 -10.41 9.90 -1.44
C ILE A 98 -11.28 8.97 -0.60
N LEU A 99 -10.88 7.70 -0.42
CA LEU A 99 -11.58 6.74 0.43
C LEU A 99 -11.56 7.13 1.93
N VAL A 100 -10.56 7.87 2.39
CA VAL A 100 -10.57 8.47 3.73
C VAL A 100 -11.52 9.68 3.76
N VAL A 101 -11.42 10.57 2.77
CA VAL A 101 -12.23 11.80 2.70
C VAL A 101 -13.73 11.48 2.62
N LYS A 102 -14.14 10.41 1.93
CA LYS A 102 -15.55 10.00 1.87
C LYS A 102 -16.18 9.72 3.24
N ASN A 103 -15.35 9.42 4.25
CA ASN A 103 -15.84 9.13 5.61
C ASN A 103 -15.97 10.41 6.47
N LEU A 104 -15.63 11.58 5.92
CA LEU A 104 -15.79 12.85 6.62
C LEU A 104 -17.25 13.29 6.61
N LYS A 105 -17.67 13.96 7.69
CA LYS A 105 -19.04 14.48 7.83
C LYS A 105 -19.37 15.44 6.67
N GLY A 106 -20.50 15.19 6.00
CA GLY A 106 -20.97 16.03 4.90
C GLY A 106 -20.41 15.69 3.51
N VAL A 107 -19.52 14.71 3.42
CA VAL A 107 -19.02 14.21 2.11
C VAL A 107 -19.84 12.99 1.70
N THR A 108 -20.49 13.07 0.55
CA THR A 108 -21.24 11.95 -0.06
C THR A 108 -20.70 11.69 -1.45
N LEU A 109 -20.35 10.43 -1.73
CA LEU A 109 -19.95 9.97 -3.06
C LEU A 109 -20.98 8.95 -3.58
N PRO A 110 -21.24 8.92 -4.88
CA PRO A 110 -22.06 7.88 -5.48
C PRO A 110 -21.47 6.48 -5.23
N ALA A 111 -22.32 5.47 -5.00
CA ALA A 111 -21.85 4.11 -4.74
C ALA A 111 -20.93 3.57 -5.82
N ALA A 112 -21.21 3.86 -7.10
CA ALA A 112 -20.38 3.47 -8.23
C ALA A 112 -18.95 4.08 -8.13
N ALA A 113 -18.82 5.34 -7.70
CA ALA A 113 -17.52 5.98 -7.51
C ALA A 113 -16.75 5.33 -6.35
N ILE A 114 -17.41 5.00 -5.26
CA ILE A 114 -16.80 4.30 -4.12
C ILE A 114 -16.25 2.94 -4.59
N THR A 115 -17.08 2.14 -5.28
CA THR A 115 -16.67 0.83 -5.80
C THR A 115 -15.50 0.96 -6.77
N ALA A 116 -15.51 1.94 -7.66
CA ALA A 116 -14.40 2.17 -8.59
C ALA A 116 -13.10 2.52 -7.85
N LEU A 117 -13.18 3.38 -6.81
CA LEU A 117 -12.02 3.74 -5.99
C LEU A 117 -11.47 2.54 -5.20
N ASP A 118 -12.35 1.73 -4.62
CA ASP A 118 -11.97 0.50 -3.91
C ASP A 118 -11.24 -0.46 -4.86
N LEU A 119 -11.74 -0.66 -6.09
CA LEU A 119 -11.11 -1.51 -7.09
C LEU A 119 -9.76 -0.95 -7.57
N VAL A 120 -9.67 0.35 -7.83
CA VAL A 120 -8.41 1.01 -8.22
C VAL A 120 -7.38 0.87 -7.12
N HIS A 121 -7.77 1.10 -5.86
CA HIS A 121 -6.87 0.97 -4.71
C HIS A 121 -6.38 -0.47 -4.56
N LEU A 122 -7.29 -1.44 -4.58
CA LEU A 122 -7.00 -2.86 -4.41
C LEU A 122 -6.09 -3.39 -5.54
N PHE A 123 -6.51 -3.24 -6.79
CA PHE A 123 -5.74 -3.73 -7.93
C PHE A 123 -4.41 -3.00 -8.08
N GLY A 124 -4.36 -1.70 -7.78
CA GLY A 124 -3.13 -0.93 -7.72
C GLY A 124 -2.15 -1.49 -6.70
N ALA A 125 -2.62 -1.82 -5.49
CA ALA A 125 -1.79 -2.42 -4.44
C ALA A 125 -1.25 -3.80 -4.85
N PHE A 126 -2.09 -4.67 -5.42
CA PHE A 126 -1.66 -5.97 -5.96
C PHE A 126 -0.65 -5.81 -7.09
N ALA A 127 -0.91 -4.94 -8.06
CA ALA A 127 0.01 -4.69 -9.17
C ALA A 127 1.36 -4.15 -8.69
N LEU A 128 1.37 -3.27 -7.70
CA LEU A 128 2.60 -2.77 -7.08
C LEU A 128 3.38 -3.91 -6.40
N GLY A 129 2.69 -4.78 -5.65
CA GLY A 129 3.28 -5.96 -5.02
C GLY A 129 3.91 -6.90 -6.04
N VAL A 130 3.19 -7.25 -7.11
CA VAL A 130 3.68 -8.10 -8.19
C VAL A 130 4.90 -7.49 -8.88
N THR A 131 4.85 -6.19 -9.21
CA THR A 131 6.01 -5.52 -9.85
C THR A 131 7.22 -5.44 -8.92
N ALA A 132 7.01 -5.33 -7.61
CA ALA A 132 8.09 -5.35 -6.63
C ALA A 132 8.72 -6.76 -6.52
N LEU A 133 7.88 -7.81 -6.52
CA LEU A 133 8.33 -9.20 -6.47
C LEU A 133 9.16 -9.58 -7.71
N ILE A 134 8.66 -9.27 -8.92
CA ILE A 134 9.37 -9.53 -10.18
C ILE A 134 10.73 -8.82 -10.20
N ALA A 135 10.79 -7.58 -9.73
CA ALA A 135 12.04 -6.85 -9.65
C ALA A 135 13.03 -7.48 -8.65
N GLY A 136 12.54 -8.01 -7.52
CA GLY A 136 13.34 -8.73 -6.54
C GLY A 136 13.94 -10.02 -7.12
N ILE A 137 13.13 -10.82 -7.82
CA ILE A 137 13.58 -12.07 -8.45
C ILE A 137 14.68 -11.81 -9.49
N ARG A 138 14.52 -10.76 -10.32
CA ARG A 138 15.54 -10.41 -11.36
C ARG A 138 16.90 -10.00 -10.78
N ILE A 139 16.94 -9.50 -9.55
CA ILE A 139 18.19 -9.18 -8.88
C ILE A 139 18.89 -10.47 -8.44
N VAL A 140 18.15 -11.41 -7.87
CA VAL A 140 18.69 -12.70 -7.37
C VAL A 140 19.22 -13.57 -8.52
N THR A 141 18.59 -13.55 -9.70
CA THR A 141 19.00 -14.37 -10.85
C THR A 141 20.20 -13.80 -11.64
N LYS A 142 20.65 -12.57 -11.31
CA LYS A 142 21.80 -11.93 -11.95
C LYS A 142 23.08 -11.98 -11.10
N THR A 143 23.00 -12.51 -9.89
CA THR A 143 24.14 -12.83 -9.01
C THR A 143 24.51 -14.28 -9.13
#